data_b51f48051e4dc613660b9937e0d9b21a
#
_entry.id   b51f48051e4dc613660b9937e0d9b21a
#
_cell.length_a   1.000
_cell.length_b   1.000
_cell.length_c   1.000
_cell.angle_alpha   90.00
_cell.angle_beta   90.00
_cell.angle_gamma   90.00
#
_symmetry.space_group_name_H-M   'P 1'
#
loop_
_entity.id
_entity.type
_entity.pdbx_description
1 polymer ?
#
loop_
_entity_poly.entity_id
_entity_poly.type
_entity_poly.pdbx_seq_one_letter_code
_entity_poly.pdbx_strand_id
1 'polypeptide(L)'
;MIFIHTSIRTSNIDKSIDFYTRLMGLKLLGRREIPQNNAEITFLQDPEGKGAKLELTFYRKQKKFIQADYEERLFDHIAFEVENMERIISLMRKEKVTITDEPFRLGPAGPLIAFIEDPDGTLIELIESR
;
A
#
# COMPACT_ATOMS: atom_id res chain seq x y z
N MET A 1 7.25 12.74 20.11
CA MET A 1 7.53 11.71 19.09
C MET A 1 6.78 12.09 17.81
N ILE A 2 7.37 11.74 16.65
CA ILE A 2 6.75 11.97 15.33
C ILE A 2 6.74 10.65 14.58
N PHE A 3 5.57 10.23 14.07
CA PHE A 3 5.47 9.04 13.22
C PHE A 3 6.01 9.36 11.82
N ILE A 4 7.07 8.67 11.38
CA ILE A 4 7.77 9.02 10.14
C ILE A 4 7.58 8.01 9.01
N HIS A 5 7.45 6.73 9.30
CA HIS A 5 7.17 5.73 8.27
C HIS A 5 6.56 4.47 8.85
N THR A 6 5.94 3.69 7.98
CA THR A 6 5.58 2.29 8.22
C THR A 6 6.35 1.40 7.26
N SER A 7 6.73 0.21 7.70
CA SER A 7 7.42 -0.77 6.86
C SER A 7 6.54 -1.97 6.62
N ILE A 8 6.40 -2.34 5.36
CA ILE A 8 5.74 -3.59 4.96
C ILE A 8 6.71 -4.47 4.19
N ARG A 9 6.51 -5.77 4.27
CA ARG A 9 7.32 -6.73 3.51
C ARG A 9 6.81 -6.88 2.10
N THR A 10 7.73 -7.14 1.18
CA THR A 10 7.41 -7.49 -0.20
C THR A 10 8.13 -8.77 -0.60
N SER A 11 7.47 -9.60 -1.40
CA SER A 11 8.08 -10.80 -1.99
C SER A 11 8.81 -10.51 -3.29
N ASN A 12 8.50 -9.37 -3.92
CA ASN A 12 9.12 -8.90 -5.16
C ASN A 12 9.14 -7.39 -5.15
N ILE A 13 10.30 -6.82 -4.83
CA ILE A 13 10.44 -5.39 -4.62
C ILE A 13 10.13 -4.56 -5.88
N ASP A 14 10.53 -5.03 -7.06
CA ASP A 14 10.28 -4.31 -8.31
C ASP A 14 8.78 -4.27 -8.63
N LYS A 15 8.07 -5.36 -8.41
CA LYS A 15 6.62 -5.43 -8.60
C LYS A 15 5.87 -4.53 -7.63
N SER A 16 6.31 -4.49 -6.38
CA SER A 16 5.71 -3.60 -5.38
C SER A 16 6.01 -2.13 -5.66
N ILE A 17 7.23 -1.80 -6.07
CA ILE A 17 7.57 -0.43 -6.49
C ILE A 17 6.70 0.01 -7.66
N ASP A 18 6.52 -0.83 -8.67
CA ASP A 18 5.64 -0.52 -9.80
C ASP A 18 4.20 -0.26 -9.35
N PHE A 19 3.66 -1.10 -8.47
CA PHE A 19 2.33 -0.93 -7.92
C PHE A 19 2.18 0.41 -7.20
N TYR A 20 3.06 0.71 -6.25
CA TYR A 20 2.93 1.91 -5.42
C TYR A 20 3.31 3.20 -6.16
N THR A 21 4.12 3.13 -7.22
CA THR A 21 4.44 4.32 -8.05
C THR A 21 3.46 4.50 -9.19
N ARG A 22 3.35 3.54 -10.07
CA ARG A 22 2.54 3.67 -11.29
C ARG A 22 1.04 3.69 -10.99
N LEU A 23 0.55 2.80 -10.12
CA LEU A 23 -0.88 2.72 -9.81
C LEU A 23 -1.30 3.64 -8.68
N MET A 24 -0.53 3.67 -7.58
CA MET A 24 -0.88 4.44 -6.38
C MET A 24 -0.36 5.88 -6.40
N GLY A 25 0.50 6.23 -7.35
CA GLY A 25 0.98 7.60 -7.53
C GLY A 25 2.02 8.07 -6.53
N LEU A 26 2.64 7.17 -5.76
CA LEU A 26 3.73 7.54 -4.87
C LEU A 26 5.02 7.80 -5.66
N LYS A 27 5.88 8.62 -5.08
CA LYS A 27 7.21 8.93 -5.58
C LYS A 27 8.23 8.01 -4.91
N LEU A 28 9.07 7.37 -5.70
CA LEU A 28 10.22 6.61 -5.21
C LEU A 28 11.29 7.59 -4.71
N LEU A 29 11.64 7.49 -3.43
CA LEU A 29 12.68 8.34 -2.82
C LEU A 29 14.06 7.73 -2.92
N GLY A 30 14.18 6.40 -2.92
CA GLY A 30 15.45 5.71 -3.07
C GLY A 30 15.37 4.24 -2.73
N ARG A 31 16.40 3.51 -3.15
CA ARG A 31 16.60 2.08 -2.86
C ARG A 31 17.93 1.91 -2.18
N ARG A 32 18.02 0.99 -1.23
CA ARG A 32 19.26 0.73 -0.51
C ARG A 32 19.39 -0.73 -0.08
N GLU A 33 20.58 -1.28 -0.28
CA GLU A 33 20.94 -2.59 0.28
C GLU A 33 21.26 -2.46 1.77
N ILE A 34 20.81 -3.45 2.54
CA ILE A 34 21.16 -3.62 3.96
C ILE A 34 21.86 -4.97 4.11
N PRO A 35 23.19 -5.01 3.92
CA PRO A 35 23.93 -6.28 3.91
C PRO A 35 23.81 -7.07 5.22
N GLN A 36 23.71 -6.38 6.35
CA GLN A 36 23.60 -6.99 7.67
C GLN A 36 22.37 -7.89 7.80
N ASN A 37 21.29 -7.54 7.10
CA ASN A 37 20.03 -8.28 7.13
C ASN A 37 19.78 -9.08 5.84
N ASN A 38 20.71 -9.04 4.89
CA ASN A 38 20.51 -9.60 3.54
C ASN A 38 19.18 -9.12 2.92
N ALA A 39 18.98 -7.83 2.97
CA ALA A 39 17.73 -7.18 2.56
C ALA A 39 17.97 -6.00 1.63
N GLU A 40 16.95 -5.67 0.87
CA GLU A 40 16.84 -4.40 0.16
C GLU A 40 15.64 -3.63 0.71
N ILE A 41 15.80 -2.33 0.91
CA ILE A 41 14.71 -1.45 1.32
C ILE A 41 14.51 -0.34 0.29
N THR A 42 13.30 0.16 0.22
CA THR A 42 12.98 1.36 -0.56
C THR A 42 11.97 2.20 0.20
N PHE A 43 12.04 3.52 0.01
CA PHE A 43 11.10 4.47 0.58
C PHE A 43 10.30 5.15 -0.51
N LEU A 44 8.99 5.26 -0.27
CA LEU A 44 8.04 5.93 -1.15
C LEU A 44 7.24 6.95 -0.33
N GLN A 45 6.79 8.00 -0.98
CA GLN A 45 6.01 9.05 -0.35
C GLN A 45 5.12 9.73 -1.40
N ASP A 46 4.06 10.40 -0.96
CA ASP A 46 3.30 11.25 -1.86
C ASP A 46 4.20 12.29 -2.53
N PRO A 47 3.91 12.74 -3.78
CA PRO A 47 4.78 13.64 -4.52
C PRO A 47 5.06 14.97 -3.83
N GLU A 48 4.15 15.43 -2.96
CA GLU A 48 4.30 16.69 -2.22
C GLU A 48 5.03 16.51 -0.87
N GLY A 49 5.27 15.27 -0.45
CA GLY A 49 5.96 14.97 0.79
C GLY A 49 5.17 15.29 2.07
N LYS A 50 3.84 15.30 2.00
CA LYS A 50 2.96 15.64 3.11
C LYS A 50 2.70 14.49 4.07
N GLY A 51 2.57 13.28 3.53
CA GLY A 51 2.28 12.08 4.31
C GLY A 51 3.52 11.42 4.89
N ALA A 52 3.31 10.45 5.77
CA ALA A 52 4.36 9.55 6.22
C ALA A 52 4.90 8.73 5.04
N LYS A 53 6.15 8.27 5.17
CA LYS A 53 6.76 7.43 4.15
C LYS A 53 6.29 5.98 4.28
N LEU A 54 6.19 5.31 3.16
CA LEU A 54 6.05 3.86 3.10
C LEU A 54 7.42 3.25 2.82
N GLU A 55 7.87 2.35 3.70
CA GLU A 55 9.06 1.54 3.46
C GLU A 55 8.64 0.16 2.95
N LEU A 56 9.25 -0.28 1.85
CA LEU A 56 9.17 -1.66 1.39
C LEU A 56 10.45 -2.38 1.81
N THR A 57 10.31 -3.50 2.49
CA THR A 57 11.44 -4.32 2.92
C THR A 57 11.39 -5.68 2.25
N PHE A 58 12.43 -5.97 1.48
CA PHE A 58 12.60 -7.26 0.81
C PHE A 58 13.76 -8.02 1.43
N TYR A 59 13.45 -9.12 2.12
CA TYR A 59 14.47 -10.03 2.65
C TYR A 59 14.75 -11.13 1.62
N ARG A 60 15.98 -11.22 1.14
CA ARG A 60 16.37 -12.13 0.04
C ARG A 60 16.16 -13.61 0.35
N LYS A 61 16.23 -13.99 1.63
CA LYS A 61 15.99 -15.36 2.09
C LYS A 61 14.52 -15.68 2.32
N GLN A 62 13.65 -14.69 2.21
CA GLN A 62 12.23 -14.90 2.36
C GLN A 62 11.70 -15.73 1.19
N LYS A 63 11.06 -16.83 1.50
CA LYS A 63 10.56 -17.75 0.48
C LYS A 63 9.06 -17.60 0.23
N LYS A 64 8.29 -17.33 1.27
CA LYS A 64 6.84 -17.32 1.21
C LYS A 64 6.25 -16.51 2.36
N PHE A 65 5.19 -15.76 2.10
CA PHE A 65 4.39 -15.15 3.14
C PHE A 65 3.35 -16.13 3.65
N ILE A 66 3.13 -16.09 4.97
CA ILE A 66 1.97 -16.68 5.61
C ILE A 66 0.94 -15.56 5.73
N GLN A 67 -0.14 -15.67 4.97
CA GLN A 67 -1.26 -14.75 5.14
C GLN A 67 -2.04 -15.17 6.38
N ALA A 68 -2.05 -14.30 7.40
CA ALA A 68 -2.94 -14.47 8.51
C ALA A 68 -4.38 -14.18 8.06
N ASP A 69 -5.34 -14.88 8.65
CA ASP A 69 -6.75 -14.56 8.51
C ASP A 69 -6.99 -13.10 8.93
N TYR A 70 -7.99 -12.44 8.32
CA TYR A 70 -8.33 -11.06 8.66
C TYR A 70 -8.61 -10.86 10.15
N GLU A 71 -9.18 -11.86 10.81
CA GLU A 71 -9.48 -11.81 12.24
C GLU A 71 -8.26 -12.05 13.14
N GLU A 72 -7.21 -12.65 12.62
CA GLU A 72 -6.04 -13.06 13.41
C GLU A 72 -4.82 -12.15 13.22
N ARG A 73 -4.79 -11.35 12.18
CA ARG A 73 -3.64 -10.51 11.89
C ARG A 73 -3.59 -9.28 12.79
N LEU A 74 -2.40 -8.95 13.25
CA LEU A 74 -2.15 -7.78 14.09
C LEU A 74 -2.21 -6.46 13.32
N PHE A 75 -1.68 -6.45 12.09
CA PHE A 75 -1.66 -5.28 11.23
C PHE A 75 -2.89 -5.28 10.33
N ASP A 76 -3.71 -4.24 10.41
CA ASP A 76 -4.98 -4.18 9.68
C ASP A 76 -4.79 -3.69 8.24
N HIS A 77 -4.49 -2.41 8.06
CA HIS A 77 -4.36 -1.82 6.72
C HIS A 77 -3.50 -0.55 6.74
N ILE A 78 -3.14 -0.09 5.55
CA ILE A 78 -2.64 1.26 5.31
C ILE A 78 -3.69 2.02 4.52
N ALA A 79 -3.80 3.34 4.72
CA ALA A 79 -4.82 4.15 4.09
C ALA A 79 -4.22 5.23 3.19
N PHE A 80 -4.90 5.48 2.06
CA PHE A 80 -4.56 6.53 1.11
C PHE A 80 -5.77 7.43 0.86
N GLU A 81 -5.55 8.74 0.90
CA GLU A 81 -6.53 9.69 0.42
C GLU A 81 -6.51 9.73 -1.11
N VAL A 82 -7.68 9.67 -1.74
CA VAL A 82 -7.84 9.73 -3.18
C VAL A 82 -8.79 10.86 -3.56
N GLU A 83 -8.55 11.49 -4.71
CA GLU A 83 -9.39 12.60 -5.19
C GLU A 83 -10.61 12.12 -5.98
N ASN A 84 -10.52 10.97 -6.64
CA ASN A 84 -11.58 10.45 -7.50
C ASN A 84 -11.63 8.93 -7.38
N MET A 85 -12.51 8.42 -6.55
CA MET A 85 -12.68 6.99 -6.28
C MET A 85 -13.04 6.21 -7.53
N GLU A 86 -13.97 6.72 -8.33
CA GLU A 86 -14.43 6.04 -9.55
C GLU A 86 -13.26 5.79 -10.51
N ARG A 87 -12.45 6.81 -10.73
CA ARG A 87 -11.26 6.72 -11.60
C ARG A 87 -10.26 5.70 -11.07
N ILE A 88 -9.98 5.74 -9.76
CA ILE A 88 -9.01 4.82 -9.13
C ILE A 88 -9.51 3.37 -9.20
N ILE A 89 -10.76 3.13 -8.86
CA ILE A 89 -11.32 1.78 -8.92
C ILE A 89 -11.37 1.25 -10.35
N SER A 90 -11.71 2.08 -11.32
CA SER A 90 -11.65 1.69 -12.74
C SER A 90 -10.24 1.29 -13.18
N LEU A 91 -9.23 2.05 -12.74
CA LEU A 91 -7.83 1.72 -12.99
C LEU A 91 -7.45 0.38 -12.34
N MET A 92 -7.84 0.17 -11.07
CA MET A 92 -7.54 -1.06 -10.34
C MET A 92 -8.16 -2.28 -11.04
N ARG A 93 -9.41 -2.18 -11.53
CA ARG A 93 -10.04 -3.25 -12.32
C ARG A 93 -9.27 -3.56 -13.60
N LYS A 94 -8.90 -2.52 -14.35
CA LYS A 94 -8.12 -2.67 -15.60
C LYS A 94 -6.80 -3.38 -15.35
N GLU A 95 -6.13 -3.06 -14.27
CA GLU A 95 -4.84 -3.64 -13.88
C GLU A 95 -4.97 -4.96 -13.10
N LYS A 96 -6.19 -5.48 -12.95
CA LYS A 96 -6.51 -6.75 -12.26
C LYS A 96 -6.05 -6.77 -10.80
N VAL A 97 -6.09 -5.63 -10.15
CA VAL A 97 -5.87 -5.51 -8.70
C VAL A 97 -7.07 -6.10 -7.96
N THR A 98 -6.83 -6.84 -6.89
CA THR A 98 -7.91 -7.39 -6.05
C THR A 98 -8.61 -6.26 -5.31
N ILE A 99 -9.91 -6.11 -5.54
CA ILE A 99 -10.79 -5.19 -4.81
C ILE A 99 -11.56 -6.05 -3.82
N THR A 100 -11.28 -5.88 -2.53
CA THR A 100 -11.93 -6.66 -1.47
C THR A 100 -13.25 -6.06 -1.05
N ASP A 101 -13.38 -4.74 -1.12
CA ASP A 101 -14.62 -4.02 -0.84
C ASP A 101 -14.82 -2.92 -1.87
N GLU A 102 -15.93 -3.01 -2.61
CA GLU A 102 -16.34 -1.98 -3.56
C GLU A 102 -16.63 -0.66 -2.83
N PRO A 103 -16.56 0.48 -3.53
CA PRO A 103 -16.82 1.78 -2.90
C PRO A 103 -18.15 1.83 -2.15
N PHE A 104 -18.11 2.26 -0.91
CA PHE A 104 -19.28 2.46 -0.06
C PHE A 104 -19.11 3.71 0.80
N ARG A 105 -20.23 4.28 1.26
CA ARG A 105 -20.18 5.41 2.20
C ARG A 105 -20.17 4.92 3.64
N LEU A 106 -19.28 5.50 4.41
CA LEU A 106 -19.24 5.27 5.85
C LEU A 106 -20.25 6.20 6.54
N GLY A 107 -21.51 5.77 6.54
CA GLY A 107 -22.63 6.57 7.06
C GLY A 107 -23.13 7.63 6.06
N PRO A 108 -24.28 8.30 6.36
CA PRO A 108 -24.94 9.19 5.42
C PRO A 108 -24.12 10.43 4.99
N ALA A 109 -23.25 10.91 5.87
CA ALA A 109 -22.41 12.08 5.64
C ALA A 109 -20.91 11.75 5.61
N GLY A 110 -20.55 10.48 5.70
CA GLY A 110 -19.17 10.03 5.76
C GLY A 110 -18.46 10.02 4.41
N PRO A 111 -17.15 9.73 4.42
CA PRO A 111 -16.35 9.60 3.22
C PRO A 111 -16.76 8.37 2.41
N LEU A 112 -16.38 8.37 1.14
CA LEU A 112 -16.47 7.20 0.28
C LEU A 112 -15.21 6.35 0.51
N ILE A 113 -15.38 5.08 0.79
CA ILE A 113 -14.29 4.16 1.15
C ILE A 113 -14.32 2.94 0.23
N ALA A 114 -13.15 2.43 -0.12
CA ALA A 114 -12.99 1.14 -0.79
C ALA A 114 -11.75 0.44 -0.23
N PHE A 115 -11.65 -0.87 -0.41
CA PHE A 115 -10.47 -1.63 -0.03
C PHE A 115 -9.93 -2.43 -1.22
N ILE A 116 -8.61 -2.40 -1.35
CA ILE A 116 -7.87 -3.17 -2.36
C ILE A 116 -6.72 -3.91 -1.69
N GLU A 117 -6.10 -4.82 -2.41
CA GLU A 117 -4.87 -5.48 -1.95
C GLU A 117 -3.69 -5.11 -2.84
N ASP A 118 -2.51 -4.97 -2.23
CA ASP A 118 -1.27 -4.86 -2.97
C ASP A 118 -0.85 -6.24 -3.53
N PRO A 119 0.26 -6.34 -4.31
CA PRO A 119 0.68 -7.62 -4.90
C PRO A 119 0.93 -8.76 -3.92
N ASP A 120 1.20 -8.45 -2.65
CA ASP A 120 1.44 -9.46 -1.60
C ASP A 120 0.23 -9.66 -0.67
N GLY A 121 -0.88 -8.97 -0.92
CA GLY A 121 -2.09 -9.08 -0.11
C GLY A 121 -2.16 -8.13 1.09
N THR A 122 -1.30 -7.12 1.14
CA THR A 122 -1.46 -6.04 2.12
C THR A 122 -2.75 -5.28 1.84
N LEU A 123 -3.61 -5.15 2.86
CA LEU A 123 -4.87 -4.44 2.72
C LEU A 123 -4.65 -2.94 2.67
N ILE A 124 -5.26 -2.30 1.71
CA ILE A 124 -5.18 -0.85 1.48
C ILE A 124 -6.59 -0.26 1.49
N GLU A 125 -6.81 0.70 2.37
CA GLU A 125 -8.02 1.52 2.40
C GLU A 125 -7.83 2.74 1.49
N LEU A 126 -8.80 2.98 0.63
CA LEU A 126 -8.89 4.19 -0.20
C LEU A 126 -9.99 5.07 0.36
N ILE A 127 -9.70 6.34 0.60
CA ILE A 127 -10.64 7.28 1.21
C ILE A 127 -10.78 8.51 0.32
N GLU A 128 -11.99 8.75 -0.17
CA GLU A 128 -12.34 10.00 -0.85
C GLU A 128 -13.16 10.86 0.11
N SER A 129 -12.53 11.93 0.59
CA SER A 129 -13.19 12.91 1.45
C SER A 129 -14.17 13.76 0.63
N ARG A 130 -15.25 14.17 1.26
CA ARG A 130 -16.20 15.10 0.64
C ARG A 130 -15.66 16.52 0.57
#